data_5549d89df0838e8a7a2b04c1edc21f37
#
_entry.id   5549d89df0838e8a7a2b04c1edc21f37
#
_cell.length_a   1.000
_cell.length_b   1.000
_cell.length_c   1.000
_cell.angle_alpha   90.00
_cell.angle_beta   90.00
_cell.angle_gamma   90.00
#
_symmetry.space_group_name_H-M   'P 1'
#
loop_
_entity.id
_entity.type
_entity.pdbx_description
1 polymer ?
#
loop_
_entity_poly.entity_id
_entity_poly.type
_entity_poly.pdbx_seq_one_letter_code
_entity_poly.pdbx_strand_id
1 'polypeptide(L)'
;MRKTHYIPITADVPGAASDSNCALIRKTIRTALAAEGMELPCEIDVLLTSDEGIHQINLDMRNVDRPTDVLSFPEFDLRPGELPAAEDADPGTGLIPLGDMVLSMERVAAQAKEYGHSRRRELAYLVTHSVLHLLGYDHLDEGAMKKQMRWREEAIMALLGLSLIHISEPTRQEAI
;
A
#
# COMPACT_ATOMS: atom_id res chain seq x y z
N MET A 1 -8.16 17.67 -20.40
CA MET A 1 -7.27 16.49 -20.50
C MET A 1 -7.27 15.74 -19.19
N ARG A 2 -7.57 14.46 -19.24
CA ARG A 2 -7.58 13.63 -18.04
C ARG A 2 -6.14 13.36 -17.59
N LYS A 3 -5.83 13.74 -16.35
CA LYS A 3 -4.52 13.44 -15.76
C LYS A 3 -4.57 12.01 -15.20
N THR A 4 -3.46 11.31 -15.31
CA THR A 4 -3.30 9.98 -14.70
C THR A 4 -2.73 10.16 -13.31
N HIS A 5 -2.85 9.10 -12.47
CA HIS A 5 -2.18 9.08 -11.18
C HIS A 5 -0.67 9.19 -11.36
N TYR A 6 -0.03 9.89 -10.45
CA TYR A 6 1.42 10.03 -10.41
C TYR A 6 1.95 9.20 -9.23
N ILE A 7 2.77 8.20 -9.55
CA ILE A 7 3.26 7.23 -8.57
C ILE A 7 4.78 7.14 -8.70
N PRO A 8 5.52 8.10 -8.11
CA PRO A 8 6.97 8.03 -8.12
C PRO A 8 7.46 6.93 -7.18
N ILE A 9 8.37 6.09 -7.69
CA ILE A 9 8.93 4.96 -6.95
C ILE A 9 10.43 5.17 -6.84
N THR A 10 10.92 5.21 -5.62
CA THR A 10 12.35 5.27 -5.34
C THR A 10 12.78 4.06 -4.53
N ALA A 11 14.06 3.72 -4.58
CA ALA A 11 14.61 2.59 -3.84
C ALA A 11 16.01 2.92 -3.35
N ASP A 12 16.29 2.52 -2.11
CA ASP A 12 17.64 2.57 -1.55
C ASP A 12 18.29 1.18 -1.43
N VAL A 13 17.63 0.18 -2.03
CA VAL A 13 18.13 -1.20 -2.12
C VAL A 13 18.40 -1.51 -3.60
N PRO A 14 19.61 -1.97 -3.97
CA PRO A 14 19.92 -2.28 -5.37
C PRO A 14 18.95 -3.28 -5.97
N GLY A 15 18.44 -2.98 -7.17
CA GLY A 15 17.54 -3.85 -7.93
C GLY A 15 16.10 -3.86 -7.47
N ALA A 16 15.75 -3.19 -6.37
CA ALA A 16 14.38 -3.19 -5.84
C ALA A 16 13.41 -2.47 -6.77
N ALA A 17 13.82 -1.37 -7.40
CA ALA A 17 13.00 -0.61 -8.34
C ALA A 17 13.15 -1.13 -9.78
N SER A 18 13.09 -2.45 -9.96
CA SER A 18 13.11 -3.06 -11.29
C SER A 18 11.85 -2.67 -12.07
N ASP A 19 11.91 -2.75 -13.40
CA ASP A 19 10.75 -2.46 -14.25
C ASP A 19 9.55 -3.33 -13.86
N SER A 20 9.78 -4.60 -13.56
CA SER A 20 8.74 -5.53 -13.15
C SER A 20 8.07 -5.12 -11.84
N ASN A 21 8.87 -4.78 -10.82
CA ASN A 21 8.34 -4.34 -9.54
C ASN A 21 7.58 -3.02 -9.66
N CYS A 22 8.15 -2.07 -10.38
CA CYS A 22 7.49 -0.76 -10.59
C CYS A 22 6.17 -0.91 -11.34
N ALA A 23 6.14 -1.74 -12.38
CA ALA A 23 4.91 -1.99 -13.14
C ALA A 23 3.83 -2.62 -12.26
N LEU A 24 4.20 -3.59 -11.43
CA LEU A 24 3.26 -4.24 -10.51
C LEU A 24 2.73 -3.26 -9.46
N ILE A 25 3.62 -2.47 -8.86
CA ILE A 25 3.23 -1.49 -7.84
C ILE A 25 2.24 -0.48 -8.42
N ARG A 26 2.55 0.07 -9.60
CA ARG A 26 1.68 1.04 -10.25
C ARG A 26 0.33 0.44 -10.65
N LYS A 27 0.34 -0.77 -11.21
CA LYS A 27 -0.90 -1.47 -11.56
C LYS A 27 -1.75 -1.73 -10.32
N THR A 28 -1.12 -2.15 -9.23
CA THR A 28 -1.83 -2.44 -7.97
C THR A 28 -2.47 -1.18 -7.41
N ILE A 29 -1.72 -0.08 -7.35
CA ILE A 29 -2.24 1.20 -6.84
C ILE A 29 -3.41 1.68 -7.70
N ARG A 30 -3.27 1.65 -9.03
CA ARG A 30 -4.35 2.07 -9.94
C ARG A 30 -5.60 1.22 -9.79
N THR A 31 -5.41 -0.09 -9.67
CA THR A 31 -6.53 -1.02 -9.50
C THR A 31 -7.24 -0.78 -8.16
N ALA A 32 -6.48 -0.60 -7.09
CA ALA A 32 -7.03 -0.32 -5.76
C ALA A 32 -7.80 0.99 -5.74
N LEU A 33 -7.24 2.06 -6.29
CA LEU A 33 -7.91 3.36 -6.33
C LEU A 33 -9.21 3.28 -7.14
N ALA A 34 -9.20 2.62 -8.29
CA ALA A 34 -10.38 2.45 -9.11
C ALA A 34 -11.46 1.62 -8.39
N ALA A 35 -11.05 0.54 -7.72
CA ALA A 35 -11.97 -0.33 -6.98
C ALA A 35 -12.64 0.40 -5.81
N GLU A 36 -11.94 1.37 -5.22
CA GLU A 36 -12.46 2.18 -4.12
C GLU A 36 -13.19 3.45 -4.60
N GLY A 37 -13.34 3.63 -5.89
CA GLY A 37 -14.10 4.74 -6.46
C GLY A 37 -13.33 6.06 -6.57
N MET A 38 -12.01 6.02 -6.41
CA MET A 38 -11.18 7.22 -6.52
C MET A 38 -10.86 7.48 -7.98
N GLU A 39 -11.62 8.38 -8.60
CA GLU A 39 -11.50 8.69 -10.03
C GLU A 39 -10.63 9.91 -10.32
N LEU A 40 -10.43 10.77 -9.33
CA LEU A 40 -9.58 11.95 -9.49
C LEU A 40 -8.10 11.57 -9.47
N PRO A 41 -7.26 12.27 -10.24
CA PRO A 41 -5.83 11.96 -10.28
C PRO A 41 -5.16 12.20 -8.94
N CYS A 42 -4.42 11.22 -8.47
CA CYS A 42 -3.76 11.23 -7.17
C CYS A 42 -2.26 11.10 -7.29
N GLU A 43 -1.56 11.54 -6.25
CA GLU A 43 -0.14 11.26 -6.07
C GLU A 43 0.03 10.34 -4.87
N ILE A 44 0.79 9.26 -5.07
CA ILE A 44 1.25 8.37 -4.00
C ILE A 44 2.74 8.13 -4.23
N ASP A 45 3.55 8.50 -3.25
CA ASP A 45 5.00 8.32 -3.32
C ASP A 45 5.36 6.99 -2.64
N VAL A 46 6.22 6.21 -3.30
CA VAL A 46 6.60 4.87 -2.83
C VAL A 46 8.10 4.81 -2.62
N LEU A 47 8.53 4.34 -1.45
CA LEU A 47 9.92 4.04 -1.16
C LEU A 47 10.08 2.54 -0.92
N LEU A 48 11.00 1.91 -1.65
CA LEU A 48 11.38 0.52 -1.46
C LEU A 48 12.70 0.49 -0.70
N THR A 49 12.71 -0.12 0.48
CA THR A 49 13.85 -0.12 1.37
C THR A 49 14.11 -1.49 1.98
N SER A 50 15.01 -1.57 2.94
CA SER A 50 15.37 -2.77 3.68
C SER A 50 14.69 -2.81 5.05
N ASP A 51 14.84 -3.91 5.78
CA ASP A 51 14.37 -3.99 7.17
C ASP A 51 15.02 -2.91 8.03
N GLU A 52 16.31 -2.66 7.84
CA GLU A 52 17.02 -1.61 8.57
C GLU A 52 16.47 -0.22 8.21
N GLY A 53 16.26 0.03 6.92
CA GLY A 53 15.72 1.31 6.45
C GLY A 53 14.33 1.60 6.98
N ILE A 54 13.42 0.63 6.92
CA ILE A 54 12.06 0.82 7.40
C ILE A 54 12.01 0.89 8.94
N HIS A 55 12.91 0.18 9.62
CA HIS A 55 13.07 0.28 11.07
C HIS A 55 13.42 1.72 11.47
N GLN A 56 14.38 2.33 10.78
CA GLN A 56 14.78 3.70 11.07
C GLN A 56 13.65 4.70 10.82
N ILE A 57 12.91 4.53 9.73
CA ILE A 57 11.75 5.39 9.42
C ILE A 57 10.66 5.23 10.48
N ASN A 58 10.40 3.99 10.90
CA ASN A 58 9.40 3.71 11.93
C ASN A 58 9.78 4.37 13.26
N LEU A 59 11.06 4.33 13.61
CA LEU A 59 11.57 4.99 14.81
C LEU A 59 11.46 6.51 14.72
N ASP A 60 11.91 7.09 13.60
CA ASP A 60 11.95 8.55 13.43
C ASP A 60 10.57 9.16 13.28
N MET A 61 9.67 8.50 12.57
CA MET A 61 8.37 9.08 12.20
C MET A 61 7.24 8.68 13.15
N ARG A 62 7.34 7.51 13.79
CA ARG A 62 6.27 6.97 14.63
C ARG A 62 6.71 6.65 16.05
N ASN A 63 7.99 6.82 16.36
CA ASN A 63 8.59 6.48 17.65
C ASN A 63 8.40 4.99 18.00
N VAL A 64 8.45 4.13 16.97
CA VAL A 64 8.36 2.67 17.12
C VAL A 64 9.71 2.06 16.76
N ASP A 65 10.38 1.47 17.73
CA ASP A 65 11.74 0.95 17.58
C ASP A 65 11.71 -0.52 17.12
N ARG A 66 11.23 -0.76 15.90
CA ARG A 66 11.24 -2.09 15.29
C ARG A 66 11.00 -1.99 13.77
N PRO A 67 11.45 -2.98 12.99
CA PRO A 67 11.11 -3.05 11.58
C PRO A 67 9.67 -3.52 11.40
N THR A 68 9.12 -3.30 10.22
CA THR A 68 7.82 -3.78 9.79
C THR A 68 7.86 -4.09 8.30
N ASP A 69 6.78 -4.58 7.74
CA ASP A 69 6.70 -4.89 6.31
C ASP A 69 6.34 -3.66 5.46
N VAL A 70 5.37 -2.88 5.90
CA VAL A 70 4.92 -1.68 5.18
C VAL A 70 4.50 -0.59 6.16
N LEU A 71 4.78 0.66 5.79
CA LEU A 71 4.32 1.85 6.50
C LEU A 71 3.51 2.70 5.55
N SER A 72 2.42 3.26 6.06
CA SER A 72 1.55 4.16 5.32
C SER A 72 1.46 5.49 6.06
N PHE A 73 1.65 6.59 5.34
CA PHE A 73 1.59 7.95 5.88
C PHE A 73 0.50 8.72 5.14
N PRO A 74 -0.78 8.62 5.61
CA PRO A 74 -1.88 9.31 4.96
C PRO A 74 -1.77 10.82 5.07
N GLU A 75 -2.08 11.53 4.00
CA GLU A 75 -2.15 12.99 4.01
C GLU A 75 -3.51 13.47 4.52
N PHE A 76 -4.56 12.67 4.35
CA PHE A 76 -5.92 12.98 4.76
C PHE A 76 -6.37 12.11 5.91
N ASP A 77 -7.23 12.66 6.76
CA ASP A 77 -7.90 11.92 7.83
C ASP A 77 -9.27 11.48 7.33
N LEU A 78 -9.30 10.39 6.58
CA LEU A 78 -10.50 9.86 5.95
C LEU A 78 -11.09 8.71 6.78
N ARG A 79 -12.39 8.50 6.62
CA ARG A 79 -13.06 7.29 7.07
C ARG A 79 -13.28 6.37 5.86
N PRO A 80 -13.44 5.05 6.06
CA PRO A 80 -13.76 4.16 4.95
C PRO A 80 -14.97 4.65 4.15
N GLY A 81 -14.80 4.75 2.83
CA GLY A 81 -15.83 5.26 1.94
C GLY A 81 -15.79 6.75 1.67
N GLU A 82 -15.10 7.54 2.50
CA GLU A 82 -14.87 8.95 2.23
C GLU A 82 -13.71 9.10 1.24
N LEU A 83 -13.86 10.02 0.30
CA LEU A 83 -12.82 10.30 -0.68
C LEU A 83 -12.55 11.80 -0.74
N PRO A 84 -11.28 12.19 -1.02
CA PRO A 84 -10.99 13.59 -1.26
C PRO A 84 -11.78 14.15 -2.44
N ALA A 85 -12.04 15.43 -2.41
CA ALA A 85 -12.77 16.13 -3.48
C ALA A 85 -11.78 16.88 -4.40
N ALA A 86 -12.29 17.39 -5.51
CA ALA A 86 -11.48 18.10 -6.50
C ALA A 86 -10.73 19.31 -5.90
N GLU A 87 -11.35 20.01 -4.95
CA GLU A 87 -10.75 21.14 -4.25
C GLU A 87 -9.58 20.76 -3.34
N ASP A 88 -9.41 19.48 -3.03
CA ASP A 88 -8.27 18.98 -2.24
C ASP A 88 -7.01 18.80 -3.08
N ALA A 89 -7.10 18.98 -4.40
CA ALA A 89 -5.96 18.86 -5.28
C ALA A 89 -4.95 19.99 -5.04
N ASP A 90 -3.66 19.65 -5.15
CA ASP A 90 -2.61 20.63 -5.12
C ASP A 90 -2.76 21.56 -6.33
N PRO A 91 -2.87 22.88 -6.14
CA PRO A 91 -3.08 23.80 -7.27
C PRO A 91 -1.88 23.83 -8.24
N GLY A 92 -0.68 23.50 -7.78
CA GLY A 92 0.50 23.47 -8.63
C GLY A 92 0.56 22.26 -9.54
N THR A 93 0.07 21.10 -9.10
CA THR A 93 0.15 19.84 -9.86
C THR A 93 -1.20 19.38 -10.38
N GLY A 94 -2.29 19.78 -9.75
CA GLY A 94 -3.63 19.27 -10.04
C GLY A 94 -3.84 17.84 -9.54
N LEU A 95 -2.96 17.33 -8.69
CA LEU A 95 -3.03 15.98 -8.13
C LEU A 95 -3.48 16.04 -6.67
N ILE A 96 -4.23 15.03 -6.26
CA ILE A 96 -4.61 14.86 -4.85
C ILE A 96 -3.51 14.08 -4.16
N PRO A 97 -2.77 14.70 -3.20
CA PRO A 97 -1.69 14.01 -2.50
C PRO A 97 -2.26 13.08 -1.44
N LEU A 98 -2.38 11.80 -1.77
CA LEU A 98 -2.93 10.81 -0.83
C LEU A 98 -1.96 10.43 0.28
N GLY A 99 -0.67 10.47 0.01
CA GLY A 99 0.34 10.17 1.01
C GLY A 99 1.50 9.34 0.49
N ASP A 100 2.22 8.73 1.44
CA ASP A 100 3.43 7.97 1.15
C ASP A 100 3.29 6.54 1.66
N MET A 101 3.94 5.60 0.97
CA MET A 101 4.12 4.25 1.47
C MET A 101 5.58 3.83 1.42
N VAL A 102 6.00 3.07 2.42
CA VAL A 102 7.35 2.54 2.53
C VAL A 102 7.24 1.02 2.67
N LEU A 103 7.99 0.28 1.87
CA LEU A 103 7.96 -1.19 1.88
C LEU A 103 9.36 -1.73 2.14
N SER A 104 9.44 -2.74 3.04
CA SER A 104 10.67 -3.52 3.20
C SER A 104 10.67 -4.66 2.19
N MET A 105 11.57 -4.59 1.22
CA MET A 105 11.67 -5.64 0.19
C MET A 105 12.24 -6.93 0.76
N GLU A 106 12.99 -6.87 1.86
CA GLU A 106 13.42 -8.07 2.58
C GLU A 106 12.22 -8.79 3.20
N ARG A 107 11.26 -8.04 3.77
CA ARG A 107 10.03 -8.63 4.31
C ARG A 107 9.14 -9.21 3.22
N VAL A 108 9.07 -8.55 2.06
CA VAL A 108 8.34 -9.11 0.92
C VAL A 108 8.85 -10.51 0.60
N ALA A 109 10.17 -10.69 0.50
CA ALA A 109 10.77 -11.98 0.19
C ALA A 109 10.53 -13.00 1.31
N ALA A 110 10.76 -12.59 2.57
CA ALA A 110 10.61 -13.47 3.72
C ALA A 110 9.17 -13.92 3.93
N GLN A 111 8.22 -13.00 3.83
CA GLN A 111 6.79 -13.30 4.02
C GLN A 111 6.22 -14.13 2.88
N ALA A 112 6.66 -13.89 1.64
CA ALA A 112 6.27 -14.73 0.52
C ALA A 112 6.65 -16.18 0.76
N LYS A 113 7.85 -16.42 1.24
CA LYS A 113 8.33 -17.76 1.57
C LYS A 113 7.55 -18.36 2.75
N GLU A 114 7.35 -17.57 3.80
CA GLU A 114 6.64 -18.01 5.00
C GLU A 114 5.20 -18.41 4.70
N TYR A 115 4.50 -17.62 3.88
CA TYR A 115 3.09 -17.86 3.56
C TYR A 115 2.88 -18.75 2.33
N GLY A 116 3.96 -19.21 1.70
CA GLY A 116 3.88 -20.16 0.61
C GLY A 116 3.34 -19.60 -0.71
N HIS A 117 3.61 -18.33 -0.99
CA HIS A 117 3.21 -17.74 -2.26
C HIS A 117 4.34 -16.91 -2.89
N SER A 118 4.09 -16.34 -4.07
CA SER A 118 5.12 -15.61 -4.82
C SER A 118 5.44 -14.26 -4.19
N ARG A 119 6.65 -13.75 -4.44
CA ARG A 119 7.03 -12.38 -4.05
C ARG A 119 6.12 -11.36 -4.72
N ARG A 120 5.70 -11.63 -5.95
CA ARG A 120 4.79 -10.78 -6.70
C ARG A 120 3.46 -10.63 -5.96
N ARG A 121 2.91 -11.71 -5.47
CA ARG A 121 1.67 -11.69 -4.69
C ARG A 121 1.84 -10.95 -3.37
N GLU A 122 2.93 -11.19 -2.66
CA GLU A 122 3.19 -10.52 -1.39
C GLU A 122 3.36 -9.01 -1.59
N LEU A 123 4.12 -8.60 -2.60
CA LEU A 123 4.30 -7.19 -2.91
C LEU A 123 2.95 -6.52 -3.24
N ALA A 124 2.16 -7.14 -4.10
CA ALA A 124 0.83 -6.61 -4.44
C ALA A 124 -0.08 -6.54 -3.22
N TYR A 125 -0.05 -7.53 -2.35
CA TYR A 125 -0.84 -7.52 -1.12
C TYR A 125 -0.48 -6.35 -0.21
N LEU A 126 0.82 -6.14 0.05
CA LEU A 126 1.27 -5.05 0.91
C LEU A 126 0.96 -3.68 0.33
N VAL A 127 1.09 -3.52 -0.98
CA VAL A 127 0.72 -2.28 -1.66
C VAL A 127 -0.78 -2.03 -1.54
N THR A 128 -1.61 -3.05 -1.77
CA THR A 128 -3.07 -2.96 -1.61
C THR A 128 -3.44 -2.54 -0.19
N HIS A 129 -2.85 -3.20 0.80
CA HIS A 129 -3.06 -2.91 2.22
C HIS A 129 -2.73 -1.44 2.53
N SER A 130 -1.61 -0.96 2.00
CA SER A 130 -1.18 0.42 2.20
C SER A 130 -2.13 1.43 1.54
N VAL A 131 -2.58 1.17 0.31
CA VAL A 131 -3.54 2.06 -0.36
C VAL A 131 -4.82 2.19 0.47
N LEU A 132 -5.32 1.09 1.00
CA LEU A 132 -6.53 1.13 1.84
C LEU A 132 -6.31 1.96 3.11
N HIS A 133 -5.12 1.87 3.73
CA HIS A 133 -4.79 2.75 4.86
C HIS A 133 -4.77 4.23 4.44
N LEU A 134 -4.22 4.54 3.28
CA LEU A 134 -4.22 5.92 2.78
C LEU A 134 -5.64 6.43 2.54
N LEU A 135 -6.58 5.54 2.25
CA LEU A 135 -7.99 5.87 2.05
C LEU A 135 -8.83 5.80 3.33
N GLY A 136 -8.20 5.61 4.48
CA GLY A 136 -8.88 5.69 5.77
C GLY A 136 -9.25 4.38 6.42
N TYR A 137 -8.98 3.24 5.79
CA TYR A 137 -9.19 1.95 6.44
C TYR A 137 -8.17 1.73 7.53
N ASP A 138 -8.59 1.12 8.62
CA ASP A 138 -7.76 0.90 9.79
C ASP A 138 -8.11 -0.46 10.39
N HIS A 139 -7.10 -1.15 10.94
CA HIS A 139 -7.29 -2.42 11.62
C HIS A 139 -7.03 -2.35 13.13
N LEU A 140 -6.97 -1.13 13.70
CA LEU A 140 -6.83 -0.94 15.14
C LEU A 140 -8.05 -1.44 15.89
N ASP A 141 -9.22 -1.39 15.25
CA ASP A 141 -10.44 -1.98 15.74
C ASP A 141 -10.50 -3.43 15.24
N GLU A 142 -10.51 -4.38 16.13
CA GLU A 142 -10.55 -5.81 15.78
C GLU A 142 -11.94 -6.29 15.33
N GLY A 143 -12.91 -5.41 15.25
CA GLY A 143 -14.28 -5.75 14.86
C GLY A 143 -14.55 -5.60 13.38
N ALA A 144 -15.63 -4.85 13.08
CA ALA A 144 -16.17 -4.71 11.73
C ALA A 144 -15.21 -4.06 10.74
N MET A 145 -14.42 -3.09 11.18
CA MET A 145 -13.50 -2.37 10.28
C MET A 145 -12.37 -3.28 9.77
N LYS A 146 -11.83 -4.14 10.63
CA LYS A 146 -10.81 -5.10 10.23
C LYS A 146 -11.36 -6.08 9.19
N LYS A 147 -12.58 -6.58 9.39
CA LYS A 147 -13.24 -7.47 8.44
C LYS A 147 -13.53 -6.79 7.12
N GLN A 148 -13.98 -5.54 7.17
CA GLN A 148 -14.24 -4.73 5.98
C GLN A 148 -12.97 -4.52 5.18
N MET A 149 -11.88 -4.15 5.83
CA MET A 149 -10.59 -3.96 5.18
C MET A 149 -10.12 -5.25 4.49
N ARG A 150 -10.21 -6.38 5.18
CA ARG A 150 -9.83 -7.67 4.62
C ARG A 150 -10.65 -8.04 3.40
N TRP A 151 -11.94 -7.78 3.44
CA TRP A 151 -12.82 -8.02 2.31
C TRP A 151 -12.42 -7.16 1.11
N ARG A 152 -12.07 -5.89 1.34
CA ARG A 152 -11.60 -5.01 0.27
C ARG A 152 -10.26 -5.46 -0.28
N GLU A 153 -9.35 -5.89 0.58
CA GLU A 153 -8.06 -6.46 0.15
C GLU A 153 -8.27 -7.64 -0.80
N GLU A 154 -9.12 -8.57 -0.42
CA GLU A 154 -9.41 -9.75 -1.24
C GLU A 154 -10.04 -9.39 -2.58
N ALA A 155 -10.97 -8.45 -2.59
CA ALA A 155 -11.60 -7.98 -3.83
C ALA A 155 -10.58 -7.38 -4.80
N ILE A 156 -9.67 -6.56 -4.31
CA ILE A 156 -8.63 -5.94 -5.13
C ILE A 156 -7.64 -6.99 -5.64
N MET A 157 -7.20 -7.90 -4.77
CA MET A 157 -6.29 -8.97 -5.16
C MET A 157 -6.91 -9.86 -6.24
N ALA A 158 -8.21 -10.13 -6.17
CA ALA A 158 -8.93 -10.87 -7.20
C ALA A 158 -8.92 -10.14 -8.55
N LEU A 159 -9.10 -8.81 -8.53
CA LEU A 159 -9.02 -7.99 -9.76
C LEU A 159 -7.62 -8.04 -10.39
N LEU A 160 -6.59 -8.20 -9.57
CA LEU A 160 -5.21 -8.34 -10.04
C LEU A 160 -4.87 -9.75 -10.53
N GLY A 161 -5.78 -10.71 -10.36
CA GLY A 161 -5.50 -12.11 -10.64
C GLY A 161 -4.59 -12.77 -9.61
N LEU A 162 -4.50 -12.21 -8.40
CA LEU A 162 -3.62 -12.64 -7.34
C LEU A 162 -4.39 -12.99 -6.06
N SER A 163 -5.58 -13.57 -6.23
CA SER A 163 -6.47 -13.87 -5.11
C SER A 163 -5.82 -14.77 -4.06
N LEU A 164 -6.12 -14.48 -2.78
CA LEU A 164 -5.64 -15.24 -1.63
C LEU A 164 -6.64 -16.30 -1.17
N ILE A 165 -7.78 -16.43 -1.82
CA ILE A 165 -8.90 -17.29 -1.39
C ILE A 165 -8.49 -18.76 -1.20
N HIS A 166 -7.58 -19.25 -2.04
CA HIS A 166 -7.18 -20.67 -2.04
C HIS A 166 -5.91 -20.93 -1.25
N ILE A 167 -5.41 -19.94 -0.51
CA ILE A 167 -4.17 -20.06 0.22
C ILE A 167 -4.48 -20.07 1.72
N SER A 168 -4.07 -21.14 2.39
CA SER A 168 -4.08 -21.20 3.84
C SER A 168 -2.83 -20.48 4.34
N GLU A 169 -3.00 -19.29 4.90
CA GLU A 169 -1.90 -18.50 5.42
C GLU A 169 -1.82 -18.63 6.94
N PRO A 170 -0.59 -18.69 7.49
CA PRO A 170 -0.43 -18.50 8.93
C PRO A 170 -0.89 -17.10 9.33
N THR A 171 -1.19 -16.92 10.61
CA THR A 171 -1.61 -15.62 11.12
C THR A 171 -0.55 -14.57 10.83
N ARG A 172 -0.93 -13.55 10.08
CA ARG A 172 -0.05 -12.45 9.72
C ARG A 172 -0.02 -11.43 10.85
N GLN A 173 1.19 -11.02 11.25
CA GLN A 173 1.35 -9.95 12.23
C GLN A 173 1.06 -8.62 11.55
N GLU A 174 0.00 -7.96 11.99
CA GLU A 174 -0.39 -6.69 11.43
C GLU A 174 0.50 -5.56 11.90
N ALA A 175 0.94 -4.71 10.98
CA ALA A 175 1.67 -3.50 11.28
C ALA A 175 1.04 -2.34 10.53
N ILE A 176 1.11 -1.18 11.11
CA ILE A 176 0.53 0.03 10.50
C ILE A 176 1.62 0.83 9.83
#